data_ad716c981c937790b8ee9306ed83b762
#
_entry.id   ad716c981c937790b8ee9306ed83b762
#
_cell.length_a   1.000
_cell.length_b   1.000
_cell.length_c   1.000
_cell.angle_alpha   90.00
_cell.angle_beta   90.00
_cell.angle_gamma   90.00
#
_symmetry.space_group_name_H-M   'P 1'
#
loop_
_entity.id
_entity.type
_entity.pdbx_description
1 polymer ?
#
loop_
_entity_poly.entity_id
_entity_poly.type
_entity_poly.pdbx_seq_one_letter_code
_entity_poly.pdbx_strand_id
1 'polypeptide(L)'
;TDPADVRNEVVLPVMYDKDLKKTYGDNPIFINKFPLGALGDMRLANLPILRLSEVYLNAAEAAAKLGGAAKAEGIKYLNDLLEKRTKTPIAKVSDAIADDEFLSKVLIERRKELVGEGQRFFDAMRNNETIVRYSSEESQGWHYSLLKESQSFDRTYTKALLPIPVSETNANPTLKAQQNPGY
;
A
#
# COMPACT_ATOMS: atom_id res chain seq x y z
N THR A 1 -8.33 10.40 8.46
CA THR A 1 -7.99 9.20 9.26
C THR A 1 -8.62 9.33 10.63
N ASP A 2 -9.14 8.23 11.20
CA ASP A 2 -9.67 8.21 12.55
C ASP A 2 -8.53 8.52 13.54
N PRO A 3 -8.65 9.55 14.40
CA PRO A 3 -7.62 9.90 15.37
C PRO A 3 -7.30 8.77 16.37
N ALA A 4 -8.25 7.86 16.57
CA ALA A 4 -8.07 6.69 17.44
C ALA A 4 -7.27 5.56 16.79
N ASP A 5 -7.01 5.59 15.47
CA ASP A 5 -6.24 4.57 14.76
C ASP A 5 -4.76 4.67 15.15
N VAL A 6 -4.24 3.61 15.80
CA VAL A 6 -2.84 3.57 16.25
C VAL A 6 -1.84 3.67 15.10
N ARG A 7 -2.26 3.37 13.87
CA ARG A 7 -1.40 3.47 12.67
C ARG A 7 -1.09 4.92 12.30
N ASN A 8 -1.80 5.90 12.84
CA ASN A 8 -1.43 7.30 12.69
C ASN A 8 -0.05 7.60 13.30
N GLU A 9 0.40 6.82 14.28
CA GLU A 9 1.72 6.96 14.88
C GLU A 9 2.85 6.48 13.97
N VAL A 10 2.52 5.71 12.94
CA VAL A 10 3.47 5.22 11.93
C VAL A 10 3.75 6.29 10.86
N VAL A 11 2.81 7.20 10.65
CA VAL A 11 2.91 8.28 9.67
C VAL A 11 3.06 9.58 10.45
N LEU A 12 4.30 9.94 10.74
CA LEU A 12 4.61 11.15 11.52
C LEU A 12 4.87 12.33 10.59
N PRO A 13 4.36 13.54 10.93
CA PRO A 13 4.92 14.73 10.36
C PRO A 13 6.40 14.82 10.77
N VAL A 14 7.27 15.14 9.84
CA VAL A 14 8.69 15.36 10.17
C VAL A 14 8.76 16.54 11.11
N MET A 15 9.11 16.27 12.37
CA MET A 15 9.36 17.32 13.34
C MET A 15 10.69 18.02 12.99
N TYR A 16 10.55 19.17 12.34
CA TYR A 16 11.47 20.27 12.27
C TYR A 16 12.95 19.98 11.99
N ASP A 17 13.24 19.74 10.73
CA ASP A 17 14.53 20.15 10.17
C ASP A 17 14.28 21.32 9.20
N LYS A 18 14.88 22.48 9.43
CA LYS A 18 14.74 23.67 8.57
C LYS A 18 15.19 23.39 7.13
N ASP A 19 16.14 22.50 6.96
CA ASP A 19 16.67 22.11 5.67
C ASP A 19 15.72 21.16 4.94
N LEU A 20 15.05 20.26 5.66
CA LEU A 20 14.00 19.41 5.11
C LEU A 20 12.76 20.21 4.69
N LYS A 21 12.37 21.23 5.47
CA LYS A 21 11.30 22.16 5.10
C LYS A 21 11.60 22.88 3.78
N LYS A 22 12.85 23.34 3.61
CA LYS A 22 13.32 24.01 2.40
C LYS A 22 13.33 23.08 1.19
N THR A 23 13.57 21.77 1.38
CA THR A 23 13.71 20.80 0.31
C THR A 23 12.38 20.12 -0.05
N TYR A 24 11.50 19.86 0.91
CA TYR A 24 10.31 19.03 0.75
C TYR A 24 8.98 19.74 1.06
N GLY A 25 8.98 21.05 1.31
CA GLY A 25 7.79 21.84 1.60
C GLY A 25 7.38 21.84 3.07
N ASP A 26 6.21 22.44 3.36
CA ASP A 26 5.79 22.78 4.71
C ASP A 26 5.34 21.63 5.60
N ASN A 27 4.97 20.48 5.02
CA ASN A 27 4.46 19.32 5.76
C ASN A 27 5.01 17.99 5.23
N PRO A 28 6.32 17.76 5.27
CA PRO A 28 6.86 16.47 4.88
C PRO A 28 6.35 15.38 5.84
N ILE A 29 5.89 14.26 5.27
CA ILE A 29 5.41 13.09 6.02
C ILE A 29 6.50 12.03 6.00
N PHE A 30 6.82 11.50 7.16
CA PHE A 30 7.79 10.43 7.33
C PHE A 30 7.09 9.13 7.74
N ILE A 31 7.48 8.01 7.13
CA ILE A 31 6.98 6.69 7.51
C ILE A 31 7.93 6.11 8.58
N ASN A 32 7.48 6.12 9.84
CA ASN A 32 8.24 5.58 10.98
C ASN A 32 7.76 4.18 11.37
N LYS A 33 7.59 3.32 10.39
CA LYS A 33 7.09 1.96 10.63
C LYS A 33 8.16 0.99 11.09
N PHE A 34 9.40 1.27 10.72
CA PHE A 34 10.56 0.46 11.04
C PHE A 34 11.40 1.24 12.05
N PRO A 35 11.11 1.09 13.36
CA PRO A 35 11.83 1.84 14.38
C PRO A 35 13.31 1.50 14.36
N LEU A 36 14.11 2.43 14.84
CA LEU A 36 15.54 2.24 15.04
C LEU A 36 15.77 0.92 15.78
N GLY A 37 16.73 0.12 15.32
CA GLY A 37 17.14 -1.10 16.02
C GLY A 37 17.62 -0.81 17.45
N ALA A 38 17.88 -1.85 18.23
CA ALA A 38 18.23 -1.77 19.65
C ALA A 38 19.40 -0.82 19.97
N LEU A 39 20.23 -0.49 18.98
CA LEU A 39 21.36 0.45 19.12
C LEU A 39 21.08 1.83 18.55
N GLY A 40 19.83 2.17 18.21
CA GLY A 40 19.48 3.44 17.61
C GLY A 40 19.89 3.60 16.12
N ASP A 41 20.27 2.52 15.46
CA ASP A 41 20.68 2.51 14.06
C ASP A 41 19.59 1.89 13.19
N MET A 42 19.07 2.66 12.20
CA MET A 42 18.04 2.19 11.26
C MET A 42 18.48 0.95 10.45
N ARG A 43 19.77 0.78 10.22
CA ARG A 43 20.32 -0.37 9.51
C ARG A 43 20.16 -1.68 10.29
N LEU A 44 19.89 -1.60 11.58
CA LEU A 44 19.70 -2.73 12.48
C LEU A 44 18.21 -3.00 12.79
N ALA A 45 17.30 -2.29 12.13
CA ALA A 45 15.87 -2.56 12.28
C ALA A 45 15.49 -3.90 11.64
N ASN A 46 14.69 -4.68 12.35
CA ASN A 46 14.14 -5.91 11.80
C ASN A 46 13.13 -5.58 10.70
N LEU A 47 13.35 -6.12 9.51
CA LEU A 47 12.39 -6.03 8.41
C LEU A 47 11.45 -7.24 8.46
N PRO A 48 10.16 -7.05 8.75
CA PRO A 48 9.22 -8.17 8.78
C PRO A 48 8.97 -8.66 7.33
N ILE A 49 9.16 -9.95 7.11
CA ILE A 49 8.86 -10.59 5.81
C ILE A 49 7.40 -11.04 5.76
N LEU A 50 6.89 -11.59 6.86
CA LEU A 50 5.50 -12.02 7.00
C LEU A 50 4.94 -11.50 8.32
N ARG A 51 3.70 -11.00 8.26
CA ARG A 51 2.98 -10.49 9.43
C ARG A 51 1.58 -11.09 9.50
N LEU A 52 1.15 -11.45 10.70
CA LEU A 52 -0.18 -12.03 10.92
C LEU A 52 -1.31 -11.13 10.40
N SER A 53 -1.15 -9.80 10.53
CA SER A 53 -2.12 -8.84 10.00
C SER A 53 -2.30 -8.94 8.48
N GLU A 54 -1.24 -9.21 7.73
CA GLU A 54 -1.32 -9.46 6.30
C GLU A 54 -2.09 -10.75 6.01
N VAL A 55 -1.85 -11.81 6.78
CA VAL A 55 -2.58 -13.09 6.63
C VAL A 55 -4.07 -12.90 6.87
N TYR A 56 -4.46 -12.14 7.90
CA TYR A 56 -5.86 -11.80 8.17
C TYR A 56 -6.49 -11.02 6.99
N LEU A 57 -5.77 -10.07 6.43
CA LEU A 57 -6.25 -9.30 5.29
C LEU A 57 -6.32 -10.13 4.00
N ASN A 58 -5.38 -11.07 3.80
CA ASN A 58 -5.44 -12.01 2.68
C ASN A 58 -6.68 -12.91 2.79
N ALA A 59 -6.96 -13.43 4.00
CA ALA A 59 -8.15 -14.26 4.25
C ALA A 59 -9.45 -13.45 4.06
N ALA A 60 -9.50 -12.21 4.59
CA ALA A 60 -10.64 -11.32 4.45
C ALA A 60 -10.90 -10.97 2.97
N GLU A 61 -9.85 -10.69 2.19
CA GLU A 61 -9.98 -10.40 0.75
C GLU A 61 -10.45 -11.62 -0.05
N ALA A 62 -9.88 -12.79 0.24
CA ALA A 62 -10.30 -14.02 -0.40
C ALA A 62 -11.80 -14.30 -0.12
N ALA A 63 -12.23 -14.14 1.12
CA ALA A 63 -13.61 -14.29 1.54
C ALA A 63 -14.55 -13.26 0.88
N ALA A 64 -14.10 -12.00 0.75
CA ALA A 64 -14.86 -10.97 0.05
C ALA A 64 -15.07 -11.30 -1.44
N LYS A 65 -14.04 -11.86 -2.09
CA LYS A 65 -14.12 -12.27 -3.51
C LYS A 65 -14.93 -13.55 -3.74
N LEU A 66 -14.93 -14.45 -2.76
CA LEU A 66 -15.76 -15.68 -2.81
C LEU A 66 -17.24 -15.36 -2.55
N GLY A 67 -17.53 -14.41 -1.67
CA GLY A 67 -18.89 -14.08 -1.28
C GLY A 67 -19.59 -15.18 -0.49
N GLY A 68 -20.93 -15.12 -0.44
CA GLY A 68 -21.76 -16.14 0.17
C GLY A 68 -21.36 -16.48 1.62
N ALA A 69 -21.27 -17.76 1.95
CA ALA A 69 -20.96 -18.22 3.31
C ALA A 69 -19.55 -17.81 3.80
N ALA A 70 -18.58 -17.64 2.89
CA ALA A 70 -17.23 -17.26 3.26
C ALA A 70 -17.15 -15.82 3.79
N LYS A 71 -18.07 -14.94 3.36
CA LYS A 71 -18.08 -13.52 3.73
C LYS A 71 -18.11 -13.29 5.23
N ALA A 72 -18.92 -14.04 5.97
CA ALA A 72 -19.03 -13.88 7.43
C ALA A 72 -17.68 -14.12 8.14
N GLU A 73 -16.93 -15.12 7.70
CA GLU A 73 -15.59 -15.40 8.21
C GLU A 73 -14.59 -14.28 7.84
N GLY A 74 -14.67 -13.76 6.61
CA GLY A 74 -13.87 -12.62 6.18
C GLY A 74 -14.13 -11.36 7.00
N ILE A 75 -15.39 -11.07 7.30
CA ILE A 75 -15.79 -9.95 8.17
C ILE A 75 -15.22 -10.13 9.58
N LYS A 76 -15.23 -11.35 10.12
CA LYS A 76 -14.62 -11.66 11.40
C LYS A 76 -13.13 -11.34 11.39
N TYR A 77 -12.37 -11.80 10.39
CA TYR A 77 -10.92 -11.51 10.29
C TYR A 77 -10.65 -10.00 10.19
N LEU A 78 -11.45 -9.28 9.42
CA LEU A 78 -11.31 -7.82 9.34
C LEU A 78 -11.59 -7.15 10.67
N ASN A 79 -12.66 -7.53 11.37
CA ASN A 79 -13.03 -6.97 12.67
C ASN A 79 -11.98 -7.29 13.74
N ASP A 80 -11.42 -8.50 13.76
CA ASP A 80 -10.35 -8.89 14.67
C ASP A 80 -9.10 -8.01 14.47
N LEU A 81 -8.77 -7.68 13.24
CA LEU A 81 -7.68 -6.75 12.93
C LEU A 81 -8.00 -5.34 13.40
N LEU A 82 -9.18 -4.82 13.04
CA LEU A 82 -9.59 -3.45 13.37
C LEU A 82 -9.61 -3.21 14.88
N GLU A 83 -10.08 -4.17 15.65
CA GLU A 83 -10.08 -4.10 17.12
C GLU A 83 -8.69 -3.87 17.70
N LYS A 84 -7.64 -4.41 17.04
CA LYS A 84 -6.24 -4.21 17.45
C LYS A 84 -5.60 -2.94 16.88
N ARG A 85 -6.32 -2.17 16.08
CA ARG A 85 -5.80 -0.96 15.42
C ARG A 85 -6.44 0.33 15.94
N THR A 86 -7.24 0.24 16.98
CA THR A 86 -7.90 1.42 17.58
C THR A 86 -7.67 1.50 19.08
N LYS A 87 -7.54 2.75 19.58
CA LYS A 87 -7.48 3.07 21.02
C LYS A 87 -8.84 3.10 21.68
N THR A 88 -9.90 3.25 20.89
CA THR A 88 -11.28 3.30 21.35
C THR A 88 -12.12 2.25 20.64
N PRO A 89 -13.17 1.72 21.26
CA PRO A 89 -14.09 0.83 20.59
C PRO A 89 -14.63 1.45 19.30
N ILE A 90 -14.53 0.72 18.19
CA ILE A 90 -15.09 1.12 16.90
C ILE A 90 -16.32 0.30 16.57
N ALA A 91 -17.19 0.84 15.72
CA ALA A 91 -18.24 0.05 15.13
C ALA A 91 -17.66 -1.08 14.28
N LYS A 92 -18.04 -2.32 14.58
CA LYS A 92 -17.67 -3.48 13.79
C LYS A 92 -18.30 -3.42 12.40
N VAL A 93 -17.63 -3.97 11.43
CA VAL A 93 -18.18 -4.19 10.09
C VAL A 93 -19.35 -5.16 10.24
N SER A 94 -20.52 -4.77 9.75
CA SER A 94 -21.76 -5.56 9.85
C SER A 94 -21.77 -6.69 8.85
N ASP A 95 -22.37 -7.82 9.19
CA ASP A 95 -22.62 -8.92 8.27
C ASP A 95 -23.56 -8.54 7.12
N ALA A 96 -24.35 -7.46 7.30
CA ALA A 96 -25.23 -6.92 6.27
C ALA A 96 -24.54 -6.01 5.23
N ILE A 97 -23.22 -5.78 5.34
CA ILE A 97 -22.46 -4.98 4.37
C ILE A 97 -22.61 -5.57 2.95
N ALA A 98 -22.71 -4.72 1.92
CA ALA A 98 -22.73 -5.19 0.53
C ALA A 98 -21.36 -5.81 0.15
N ASP A 99 -21.34 -6.74 -0.82
CA ASP A 99 -20.11 -7.48 -1.14
C ASP A 99 -19.02 -6.61 -1.72
N ASP A 100 -19.38 -5.68 -2.59
CA ASP A 100 -18.47 -4.69 -3.19
C ASP A 100 -17.95 -3.68 -2.16
N GLU A 101 -18.80 -3.26 -1.24
CA GLU A 101 -18.42 -2.39 -0.13
C GLU A 101 -17.47 -3.11 0.83
N PHE A 102 -17.72 -4.40 1.12
CA PHE A 102 -16.85 -5.20 1.97
C PHE A 102 -15.46 -5.36 1.35
N LEU A 103 -15.37 -5.73 0.07
CA LEU A 103 -14.09 -5.81 -0.63
C LEU A 103 -13.33 -4.49 -0.62
N SER A 104 -14.03 -3.39 -0.93
CA SER A 104 -13.45 -2.04 -0.90
C SER A 104 -12.88 -1.71 0.49
N LYS A 105 -13.61 -2.03 1.54
CA LYS A 105 -13.17 -1.79 2.93
C LYS A 105 -11.92 -2.62 3.29
N VAL A 106 -11.88 -3.89 2.90
CA VAL A 106 -10.70 -4.75 3.09
C VAL A 106 -9.48 -4.16 2.38
N LEU A 107 -9.63 -3.72 1.13
CA LEU A 107 -8.51 -3.15 0.35
C LEU A 107 -8.03 -1.81 0.94
N ILE A 108 -8.93 -0.98 1.46
CA ILE A 108 -8.56 0.25 2.17
C ILE A 108 -7.77 -0.07 3.45
N GLU A 109 -8.23 -1.04 4.25
CA GLU A 109 -7.53 -1.43 5.48
C GLU A 109 -6.17 -2.08 5.16
N ARG A 110 -6.09 -2.86 4.09
CA ARG A 110 -4.84 -3.41 3.59
C ARG A 110 -3.85 -2.31 3.21
N ARG A 111 -4.31 -1.27 2.53
CA ARG A 111 -3.47 -0.11 2.17
C ARG A 111 -2.94 0.62 3.40
N LYS A 112 -3.75 0.78 4.46
CA LYS A 112 -3.32 1.39 5.72
C LYS A 112 -2.32 0.50 6.46
N GLU A 113 -2.62 -0.79 6.55
CA GLU A 113 -1.83 -1.75 7.32
C GLU A 113 -0.45 -2.00 6.70
N LEU A 114 -0.35 -2.03 5.38
CA LEU A 114 0.87 -2.37 4.65
C LEU A 114 1.60 -1.14 4.07
N VAL A 115 1.28 0.07 4.57
CA VAL A 115 1.99 1.28 4.17
C VAL A 115 3.50 1.13 4.42
N GLY A 116 4.31 1.49 3.43
CA GLY A 116 5.78 1.38 3.52
C GLY A 116 6.36 -0.02 3.30
N GLU A 117 5.53 -1.04 3.00
CA GLU A 117 5.97 -2.43 2.78
C GLU A 117 6.02 -2.84 1.29
N GLY A 118 5.85 -1.90 0.38
CA GLY A 118 5.94 -2.17 -1.07
C GLY A 118 4.74 -2.87 -1.70
N GLN A 119 3.71 -3.22 -0.92
CA GLN A 119 2.57 -4.03 -1.37
C GLN A 119 1.59 -3.28 -2.30
N ARG A 120 1.50 -1.96 -2.19
CA ARG A 120 0.45 -1.17 -2.86
C ARG A 120 0.43 -1.33 -4.38
N PHE A 121 1.59 -1.39 -5.01
CA PHE A 121 1.67 -1.56 -6.46
C PHE A 121 1.03 -2.88 -6.90
N PHE A 122 1.43 -3.98 -6.27
CA PHE A 122 0.91 -5.32 -6.59
C PHE A 122 -0.59 -5.43 -6.28
N ASP A 123 -1.04 -4.88 -5.16
CA ASP A 123 -2.46 -4.86 -4.79
C ASP A 123 -3.30 -4.11 -5.83
N ALA A 124 -2.83 -2.96 -6.29
CA ALA A 124 -3.54 -2.18 -7.31
C ALA A 124 -3.59 -2.92 -8.64
N MET A 125 -2.47 -3.48 -9.10
CA MET A 125 -2.41 -4.19 -10.39
C MET A 125 -3.32 -5.43 -10.41
N ARG A 126 -3.30 -6.25 -9.35
CA ARG A 126 -4.12 -7.47 -9.28
C ARG A 126 -5.61 -7.20 -9.06
N ASN A 127 -5.97 -6.05 -8.48
CA ASN A 127 -7.36 -5.64 -8.28
C ASN A 127 -7.86 -4.67 -9.36
N ASN A 128 -7.08 -4.43 -10.40
CA ASN A 128 -7.42 -3.52 -11.50
C ASN A 128 -7.75 -2.09 -11.00
N GLU A 129 -7.03 -1.64 -9.97
CA GLU A 129 -7.16 -0.29 -9.46
C GLU A 129 -6.23 0.67 -10.21
N THR A 130 -6.67 1.90 -10.37
CA THR A 130 -5.83 2.98 -10.87
C THR A 130 -4.98 3.54 -9.73
N ILE A 131 -3.67 3.62 -9.93
CA ILE A 131 -2.77 4.37 -9.06
C ILE A 131 -2.75 5.81 -9.53
N VAL A 132 -3.15 6.73 -8.65
CA VAL A 132 -3.12 8.17 -8.91
C VAL A 132 -2.06 8.80 -8.02
N ARG A 133 -1.15 9.55 -8.61
CA ARG A 133 -0.14 10.37 -7.95
C ARG A 133 -0.41 11.83 -8.26
N TYR A 134 -0.67 12.58 -7.24
CA TYR A 134 -0.99 14.00 -7.39
C TYR A 134 0.29 14.82 -7.56
N SER A 135 0.27 15.79 -8.48
CA SER A 135 1.45 16.61 -8.83
C SER A 135 1.28 18.09 -8.54
N SER A 136 0.16 18.50 -7.93
CA SER A 136 -0.10 19.90 -7.61
C SER A 136 -0.27 20.12 -6.10
N GLU A 137 0.02 21.34 -5.65
CA GLU A 137 -0.19 21.75 -4.25
C GLU A 137 -1.65 21.72 -3.83
N GLU A 138 -2.58 21.83 -4.77
CA GLU A 138 -4.03 21.79 -4.54
C GLU A 138 -4.56 20.36 -4.30
N SER A 139 -3.74 19.35 -4.55
CA SER A 139 -4.13 17.94 -4.43
C SER A 139 -3.68 17.34 -3.09
N GLN A 140 -4.36 16.26 -2.69
CA GLN A 140 -4.14 15.55 -1.41
C GLN A 140 -2.81 14.77 -1.32
N GLY A 141 -1.84 15.14 -2.09
CA GLY A 141 -0.51 14.54 -2.08
C GLY A 141 0.32 15.19 -3.16
N TRP A 142 1.58 15.40 -2.89
CA TRP A 142 2.47 16.04 -3.81
C TRP A 142 3.62 15.13 -4.18
N HIS A 143 3.77 14.87 -5.48
CA HIS A 143 4.89 14.15 -6.03
C HIS A 143 5.73 15.09 -6.90
N TYR A 144 6.97 15.29 -6.52
CA TYR A 144 7.89 16.15 -7.25
C TYR A 144 8.28 15.51 -8.60
N SER A 145 8.22 16.30 -9.67
CA SER A 145 8.76 15.95 -11.00
C SER A 145 8.33 14.60 -11.60
N LEU A 146 7.04 14.27 -11.53
CA LEU A 146 6.53 13.08 -12.21
C LEU A 146 6.32 13.32 -13.69
N LEU A 147 6.72 12.35 -14.52
CA LEU A 147 6.29 12.29 -15.91
C LEU A 147 4.76 12.17 -15.98
N LYS A 148 4.13 12.84 -16.94
CA LYS A 148 2.67 12.88 -17.08
C LYS A 148 2.07 11.48 -17.15
N GLU A 149 2.71 10.57 -17.86
CA GLU A 149 2.27 9.18 -18.02
C GLU A 149 2.34 8.36 -16.72
N SER A 150 3.15 8.78 -15.76
CA SER A 150 3.30 8.10 -14.46
C SER A 150 2.47 8.72 -13.34
N GLN A 151 1.73 9.80 -13.63
CA GLN A 151 0.85 10.44 -12.64
C GLN A 151 -0.40 9.60 -12.38
N SER A 152 -0.94 8.98 -13.42
CA SER A 152 -2.09 8.08 -13.28
C SER A 152 -1.92 6.88 -14.19
N PHE A 153 -1.96 5.68 -13.63
CA PHE A 153 -1.81 4.45 -14.41
C PHE A 153 -2.50 3.26 -13.73
N ASP A 154 -2.84 2.28 -14.51
CA ASP A 154 -3.38 0.99 -14.08
C ASP A 154 -2.58 -0.16 -14.69
N ARG A 155 -3.11 -1.39 -14.62
CA ARG A 155 -2.44 -2.59 -15.14
C ARG A 155 -2.26 -2.59 -16.68
N THR A 156 -2.91 -1.70 -17.41
CA THR A 156 -2.74 -1.58 -18.88
C THR A 156 -1.53 -0.74 -19.26
N TYR A 157 -0.94 -0.03 -18.29
CA TYR A 157 0.28 0.73 -18.51
C TYR A 157 1.43 -0.22 -18.83
N THR A 158 2.01 -0.09 -20.01
CA THR A 158 3.03 -1.03 -20.52
C THR A 158 4.23 -1.19 -19.58
N LYS A 159 4.64 -0.09 -18.93
CA LYS A 159 5.76 -0.10 -17.96
C LYS A 159 5.36 -0.57 -16.56
N ALA A 160 4.13 -1.02 -16.34
CA ALA A 160 3.77 -1.72 -15.11
C ALA A 160 4.42 -3.11 -15.01
N LEU A 161 4.82 -3.68 -16.16
CA LEU A 161 5.65 -4.88 -16.20
C LEU A 161 7.13 -4.48 -16.35
N LEU A 162 8.02 -5.19 -15.67
CA LEU A 162 9.45 -4.99 -15.84
C LEU A 162 9.93 -5.53 -17.20
N PRO A 163 10.97 -4.93 -17.79
CA PRO A 163 11.56 -5.46 -19.01
C PRO A 163 12.28 -6.80 -18.75
N ILE A 164 12.39 -7.61 -19.79
CA ILE A 164 13.36 -8.70 -19.79
C ILE A 164 14.76 -8.05 -19.73
N PRO A 165 15.62 -8.44 -18.77
CA PRO A 165 16.94 -7.82 -18.62
C PRO A 165 17.76 -7.85 -19.91
N VAL A 166 18.50 -6.78 -20.19
CA VAL A 166 19.35 -6.67 -21.39
C VAL A 166 20.41 -7.78 -21.43
N SER A 167 20.91 -8.21 -20.28
CA SER A 167 21.82 -9.36 -20.17
C SER A 167 21.21 -10.63 -20.78
N GLU A 168 19.94 -10.90 -20.51
CA GLU A 168 19.23 -12.08 -21.02
C GLU A 168 18.98 -11.99 -22.53
N THR A 169 18.54 -10.81 -23.01
CA THR A 169 18.30 -10.60 -24.44
C THR A 169 19.60 -10.58 -25.25
N ASN A 170 20.75 -10.25 -24.66
CA ASN A 170 22.05 -10.33 -25.29
C ASN A 170 22.59 -11.78 -25.33
N ALA A 171 22.35 -12.55 -24.25
CA ALA A 171 22.73 -13.95 -24.18
C ALA A 171 21.87 -14.83 -25.14
N ASN A 172 20.57 -14.49 -25.26
CA ASN A 172 19.65 -15.19 -26.13
C ASN A 172 18.84 -14.20 -27.00
N PRO A 173 19.27 -13.92 -28.24
CA PRO A 173 18.62 -12.97 -29.14
C PRO A 173 17.15 -13.26 -29.43
N THR A 174 16.69 -14.51 -29.28
CA THR A 174 15.27 -14.87 -29.51
C THR A 174 14.34 -14.27 -28.45
N LEU A 175 14.87 -13.91 -27.28
CA LEU A 175 14.10 -13.23 -26.24
C LEU A 175 13.77 -11.78 -26.59
N LYS A 176 14.47 -11.17 -27.55
CA LYS A 176 14.14 -9.79 -27.97
C LYS A 176 12.72 -9.66 -28.52
N ALA A 177 12.25 -10.69 -29.23
CA ALA A 177 10.88 -10.72 -29.75
C ALA A 177 9.81 -10.92 -28.67
N GLN A 178 10.21 -11.32 -27.48
CA GLN A 178 9.33 -11.56 -26.32
C GLN A 178 9.38 -10.43 -25.31
N GLN A 179 10.10 -9.34 -25.62
CA GLN A 179 10.20 -8.20 -24.72
C GLN A 179 8.82 -7.61 -24.39
N ASN A 180 8.64 -7.22 -23.15
CA ASN A 180 7.40 -6.54 -22.73
C ASN A 180 7.19 -5.24 -23.52
N PRO A 181 5.94 -4.91 -23.87
CA PRO A 181 5.64 -3.68 -24.61
C PRO A 181 6.17 -2.43 -23.90
N GLY A 182 6.73 -1.49 -24.67
CA GLY A 182 7.20 -0.20 -24.12
C GLY A 182 8.71 -0.15 -23.79
N TYR A 183 9.47 -1.22 -24.13
CA TYR A 183 10.93 -1.30 -23.93
C TYR A 183 11.68 -1.60 -25.22
#